data_fd8a749a6c2ad9009c38c51316bade40
#
_entry.id   fd8a749a6c2ad9009c38c51316bade40
#
_cell.length_a   1.000
_cell.length_b   1.000
_cell.length_c   1.000
_cell.angle_alpha   90.00
_cell.angle_beta   90.00
_cell.angle_gamma   90.00
#
_symmetry.space_group_name_H-M   'P 1'
#
loop_
_entity.id
_entity.type
_entity.pdbx_description
1 polymer ?
#
loop_
_entity_poly.entity_id
_entity_poly.type
_entity_poly.pdbx_seq_one_letter_code
_entity_poly.pdbx_strand_id
1 'polypeptide(L)'
;MIATEAEETQAVEGDLAQYKEFKGKANIVNVRIDERLIHGQVAGIWSTSLNTQRIIVINDEAAMDSLQKSSLRMAAPTSMRLSVLTVAAAAKNVQSGKYGKQRIFLLFKNPTDVLRYLEAGGELAAINVGNMSHKEGAREITKSIKVMKEEEAVFEAIAAKDIKVTAQLVPNDPVIDFMEKLRK
;
A
#
# COMPACT_ATOMS: atom_id res chain seq x y z
N MET A 1 11.82 -10.48 -9.74
CA MET A 1 12.95 -9.56 -9.51
C MET A 1 12.44 -8.30 -8.81
N ILE A 2 13.22 -7.75 -7.89
CA ILE A 2 12.89 -6.48 -7.23
C ILE A 2 13.57 -5.36 -8.03
N ALA A 3 12.78 -4.43 -8.58
CA ALA A 3 13.33 -3.23 -9.20
C ALA A 3 13.80 -2.25 -8.11
N THR A 4 14.90 -1.55 -8.34
CA THR A 4 15.34 -0.49 -7.43
C THR A 4 14.56 0.79 -7.72
N GLU A 5 14.43 1.64 -6.71
CA GLU A 5 13.79 2.95 -6.87
C GLU A 5 14.45 3.78 -7.99
N ALA A 6 15.79 3.76 -8.05
CA ALA A 6 16.53 4.50 -9.06
C ALA A 6 16.24 3.98 -10.48
N GLU A 7 16.19 2.66 -10.67
CA GLU A 7 15.88 2.06 -11.97
C GLU A 7 14.44 2.39 -12.40
N GLU A 8 13.49 2.31 -11.48
CA GLU A 8 12.11 2.64 -11.79
C GLU A 8 11.92 4.14 -12.07
N THR A 9 12.59 5.00 -11.31
CA THR A 9 12.53 6.44 -11.50
C THR A 9 13.16 6.85 -12.84
N GLN A 10 14.31 6.28 -13.18
CA GLN A 10 14.95 6.56 -14.47
C GLN A 10 14.08 6.13 -15.65
N ALA A 11 13.44 4.97 -15.55
CA ALA A 11 12.53 4.50 -16.60
C ALA A 11 11.37 5.47 -16.82
N VAL A 12 10.85 6.08 -15.76
CA VAL A 12 9.78 7.09 -15.85
C VAL A 12 10.30 8.40 -16.45
N GLU A 13 11.47 8.85 -16.02
CA GLU A 13 12.06 10.11 -16.51
C GLU A 13 12.55 10.02 -17.95
N GLY A 14 13.02 8.87 -18.37
CA GLY A 14 13.59 8.66 -19.70
C GLY A 14 12.57 8.64 -20.83
N ASP A 15 11.36 8.18 -20.58
CA ASP A 15 10.33 8.04 -21.63
C ASP A 15 8.91 8.11 -21.07
N LEU A 16 8.52 9.28 -20.61
CA LEU A 16 7.14 9.51 -20.12
C LEU A 16 6.10 9.42 -21.23
N ALA A 17 6.52 9.57 -22.51
CA ALA A 17 5.59 9.59 -23.65
C ALA A 17 4.84 8.25 -23.80
N GLN A 18 5.53 7.12 -23.58
CA GLN A 18 4.92 5.80 -23.69
C GLN A 18 3.86 5.50 -22.62
N TYR A 19 3.87 6.26 -21.51
CA TYR A 19 2.94 6.04 -20.40
C TYR A 19 1.73 7.00 -20.41
N LYS A 20 1.67 7.92 -21.34
CA LYS A 20 0.61 8.96 -21.39
C LYS A 20 -0.80 8.39 -21.37
N GLU A 21 -1.03 7.30 -22.09
CA GLU A 21 -2.35 6.67 -22.16
C GLU A 21 -2.82 6.09 -20.82
N PHE A 22 -1.87 5.76 -19.93
CA PHE A 22 -2.16 5.18 -18.62
C PHE A 22 -2.07 6.20 -17.48
N LYS A 23 -1.66 7.43 -17.74
CA LYS A 23 -1.50 8.45 -16.71
C LYS A 23 -2.77 8.61 -15.88
N GLY A 24 -2.67 8.46 -14.57
CA GLY A 24 -3.80 8.52 -13.66
C GLY A 24 -4.81 7.38 -13.80
N LYS A 25 -4.50 6.35 -14.58
CA LYS A 25 -5.39 5.21 -14.86
C LYS A 25 -4.84 3.87 -14.37
N ALA A 26 -3.93 3.89 -13.42
CA ALA A 26 -3.36 2.66 -12.86
C ALA A 26 -4.46 1.75 -12.33
N ASN A 27 -4.36 0.46 -12.65
CA ASN A 27 -5.35 -0.54 -12.23
C ASN A 27 -5.05 -1.05 -10.83
N ILE A 28 -5.39 -0.24 -9.82
CA ILE A 28 -5.18 -0.56 -8.41
C ILE A 28 -6.33 -1.46 -7.93
N VAL A 29 -6.02 -2.72 -7.65
CA VAL A 29 -7.03 -3.72 -7.25
C VAL A 29 -7.21 -3.80 -5.74
N ASN A 30 -6.22 -3.38 -4.96
CA ASN A 30 -6.33 -3.23 -3.52
C ASN A 30 -5.29 -2.25 -2.99
N VAL A 31 -5.65 -1.59 -1.90
CA VAL A 31 -4.74 -0.74 -1.11
C VAL A 31 -4.87 -1.19 0.33
N ARG A 32 -3.78 -1.62 0.94
CA ARG A 32 -3.81 -2.20 2.28
C ARG A 32 -2.77 -1.56 3.19
N ILE A 33 -3.14 -1.33 4.43
CA ILE A 33 -2.20 -1.05 5.52
C ILE A 33 -1.95 -2.35 6.27
N ASP A 34 -0.71 -2.79 6.29
CA ASP A 34 -0.25 -3.92 7.10
C ASP A 34 1.16 -3.64 7.59
N GLU A 35 1.33 -3.49 8.89
CA GLU A 35 2.61 -3.15 9.51
C GLU A 35 3.72 -4.15 9.20
N ARG A 36 3.34 -5.39 8.94
CA ARG A 36 4.27 -6.47 8.59
C ARG A 36 4.70 -6.45 7.12
N LEU A 37 4.05 -5.61 6.31
CA LEU A 37 4.22 -5.57 4.85
C LEU A 37 3.91 -6.93 4.22
N ILE A 38 4.77 -7.43 3.33
CA ILE A 38 4.58 -8.77 2.76
C ILE A 38 5.01 -9.81 3.79
N HIS A 39 4.09 -10.67 4.17
CA HIS A 39 4.39 -11.79 5.06
C HIS A 39 3.47 -12.97 4.76
N GLY A 40 4.05 -14.15 4.75
CA GLY A 40 3.38 -15.45 4.72
C GLY A 40 2.07 -15.52 3.93
N GLN A 41 1.08 -16.10 4.56
CA GLN A 41 -0.20 -16.43 3.93
C GLN A 41 -1.05 -15.22 3.57
N VAL A 42 -0.98 -14.11 4.33
CA VAL A 42 -1.88 -12.97 4.11
C VAL A 42 -1.63 -12.33 2.74
N ALA A 43 -0.38 -12.05 2.40
CA ALA A 43 -0.06 -11.48 1.10
C ALA A 43 -0.42 -12.45 -0.04
N GLY A 44 -0.11 -13.74 0.11
CA GLY A 44 -0.46 -14.75 -0.86
C GLY A 44 -1.96 -14.90 -1.06
N ILE A 45 -2.73 -14.99 0.02
CA ILE A 45 -4.20 -15.10 -0.03
C ILE A 45 -4.82 -13.88 -0.70
N TRP A 46 -4.45 -12.67 -0.30
CA TRP A 46 -4.96 -11.44 -0.90
C TRP A 46 -4.59 -11.33 -2.37
N SER A 47 -3.33 -11.58 -2.70
CA SER A 47 -2.83 -11.47 -4.06
C SER A 47 -3.51 -12.46 -5.00
N THR A 48 -3.71 -13.69 -4.55
CA THR A 48 -4.40 -14.73 -5.33
C THR A 48 -5.89 -14.40 -5.50
N SER A 49 -6.55 -14.00 -4.42
CA SER A 49 -7.98 -13.63 -4.43
C SER A 49 -8.28 -12.49 -5.42
N LEU A 50 -7.36 -11.55 -5.57
CA LEU A 50 -7.52 -10.37 -6.42
C LEU A 50 -6.86 -10.49 -7.79
N ASN A 51 -6.25 -11.63 -8.07
CA ASN A 51 -5.54 -11.85 -9.33
C ASN A 51 -4.46 -10.79 -9.61
N THR A 52 -3.68 -10.49 -8.59
CA THR A 52 -2.64 -9.44 -8.61
C THR A 52 -1.48 -9.84 -9.51
N GLN A 53 -0.96 -8.87 -10.26
CA GLN A 53 0.22 -9.06 -11.11
C GLN A 53 1.46 -8.39 -10.54
N ARG A 54 1.29 -7.30 -9.78
CA ARG A 54 2.37 -6.57 -9.13
C ARG A 54 1.98 -6.16 -7.72
N ILE A 55 2.89 -6.35 -6.77
CA ILE A 55 2.81 -5.77 -5.44
C ILE A 55 3.77 -4.59 -5.37
N ILE A 56 3.29 -3.44 -4.94
CA ILE A 56 4.14 -2.28 -4.65
C ILE A 56 4.11 -2.03 -3.15
N VAL A 57 5.23 -2.27 -2.51
CA VAL A 57 5.45 -1.92 -1.11
C VAL A 57 5.89 -0.46 -1.04
N ILE A 58 5.17 0.34 -0.28
CA ILE A 58 5.40 1.79 -0.19
C ILE A 58 5.80 2.14 1.23
N ASN A 59 7.09 2.29 1.45
CA ASN A 59 7.67 2.68 2.74
C ASN A 59 9.12 3.11 2.53
N ASP A 60 9.48 4.28 3.02
CA ASP A 60 10.81 4.86 2.80
C ASP A 60 11.93 4.00 3.39
N GLU A 61 11.77 3.52 4.63
CA GLU A 61 12.78 2.69 5.29
C GLU A 61 13.01 1.38 4.52
N ALA A 62 11.93 0.70 4.16
CA ALA A 62 12.01 -0.55 3.40
C ALA A 62 12.66 -0.34 2.03
N ALA A 63 12.37 0.78 1.36
CA ALA A 63 12.94 1.10 0.05
C ALA A 63 14.46 1.34 0.11
N MET A 64 14.97 1.80 1.25
CA MET A 64 16.37 2.14 1.43
C MET A 64 17.20 1.03 2.10
N ASP A 65 16.58 -0.06 2.50
CA ASP A 65 17.22 -1.19 3.17
C ASP A 65 17.27 -2.42 2.24
N SER A 66 18.45 -2.74 1.75
CA SER A 66 18.64 -3.88 0.83
C SER A 66 18.31 -5.23 1.46
N LEU A 67 18.56 -5.39 2.76
CA LEU A 67 18.22 -6.62 3.48
C LEU A 67 16.71 -6.78 3.59
N GLN A 68 16.01 -5.72 3.94
CA GLN A 68 14.55 -5.73 4.02
C GLN A 68 13.90 -5.98 2.64
N LYS A 69 14.43 -5.38 1.58
CA LYS A 69 13.97 -5.68 0.20
C LYS A 69 14.10 -7.15 -0.14
N SER A 70 15.24 -7.76 0.17
CA SER A 70 15.47 -9.19 -0.06
C SER A 70 14.49 -10.05 0.73
N SER A 71 14.24 -9.71 1.99
CA SER A 71 13.27 -10.42 2.84
C SER A 71 11.85 -10.31 2.28
N LEU A 72 11.46 -9.14 1.80
CA LEU A 72 10.16 -8.94 1.15
C LEU A 72 10.04 -9.75 -0.13
N ARG A 73 11.10 -9.82 -0.94
CA ARG A 73 11.10 -10.65 -2.16
C ARG A 73 10.90 -12.12 -1.83
N MET A 74 11.54 -12.61 -0.78
CA MET A 74 11.39 -14.00 -0.33
C MET A 74 9.97 -14.30 0.17
N ALA A 75 9.32 -13.33 0.79
CA ALA A 75 7.97 -13.47 1.31
C ALA A 75 6.88 -13.33 0.22
N ALA A 76 7.18 -12.64 -0.89
CA ALA A 76 6.24 -12.44 -1.98
C ALA A 76 6.09 -13.71 -2.84
N PRO A 77 4.90 -13.97 -3.40
CA PRO A 77 4.73 -15.03 -4.38
C PRO A 77 5.69 -14.85 -5.57
N THR A 78 6.34 -15.94 -5.99
CA THR A 78 7.35 -15.89 -7.07
C THR A 78 6.77 -15.51 -8.43
N SER A 79 5.47 -15.75 -8.63
CA SER A 79 4.74 -15.37 -9.85
C SER A 79 4.45 -13.89 -9.96
N MET A 80 4.64 -13.12 -8.89
CA MET A 80 4.31 -11.70 -8.85
C MET A 80 5.54 -10.83 -9.01
N ARG A 81 5.36 -9.72 -9.71
CA ARG A 81 6.35 -8.66 -9.74
C ARG A 81 6.29 -7.89 -8.42
N LEU A 82 7.43 -7.49 -7.92
CA LEU A 82 7.55 -6.73 -6.68
C LEU A 82 8.36 -5.45 -6.93
N SER A 83 7.80 -4.34 -6.47
CA SER A 83 8.51 -3.06 -6.35
C SER A 83 8.49 -2.64 -4.89
N VAL A 84 9.60 -2.15 -4.38
CA VAL A 84 9.71 -1.58 -3.03
C VAL A 84 10.19 -0.15 -3.20
N LEU A 85 9.30 0.81 -2.93
CA LEU A 85 9.48 2.21 -3.29
C LEU A 85 9.33 3.14 -2.09
N THR A 86 10.01 4.28 -2.14
CA THR A 86 9.67 5.40 -1.26
C THR A 86 8.28 5.92 -1.59
N VAL A 87 7.68 6.65 -0.67
CA VAL A 87 6.37 7.28 -0.88
C VAL A 87 6.40 8.20 -2.10
N ALA A 88 7.44 9.03 -2.23
CA ALA A 88 7.57 9.98 -3.34
C ALA A 88 7.69 9.25 -4.71
N ALA A 89 8.54 8.23 -4.78
CA ALA A 89 8.72 7.45 -6.01
C ALA A 89 7.45 6.69 -6.39
N ALA A 90 6.76 6.11 -5.42
CA ALA A 90 5.51 5.40 -5.66
C ALA A 90 4.43 6.31 -6.23
N ALA A 91 4.21 7.49 -5.64
CA ALA A 91 3.24 8.46 -6.14
C ALA A 91 3.56 8.87 -7.58
N LYS A 92 4.82 9.19 -7.87
CA LYS A 92 5.29 9.54 -9.21
C LYS A 92 5.07 8.41 -10.22
N ASN A 93 5.51 7.21 -9.90
CA ASN A 93 5.49 6.07 -10.81
C ASN A 93 4.06 5.59 -11.10
N VAL A 94 3.21 5.52 -10.10
CA VAL A 94 1.81 5.11 -10.27
C VAL A 94 1.05 6.15 -11.10
N GLN A 95 1.21 7.44 -10.78
CA GLN A 95 0.51 8.52 -11.48
C GLN A 95 1.01 8.73 -12.92
N SER A 96 2.27 8.39 -13.21
CA SER A 96 2.79 8.47 -14.57
C SER A 96 2.18 7.44 -15.53
N GLY A 97 1.57 6.38 -14.99
CA GLY A 97 1.04 5.27 -15.79
C GLY A 97 2.08 4.22 -16.16
N LYS A 98 3.28 4.26 -15.53
CA LYS A 98 4.39 3.34 -15.79
C LYS A 98 3.99 1.86 -15.80
N TYR A 99 3.07 1.48 -14.94
CA TYR A 99 2.68 0.08 -14.79
C TYR A 99 1.58 -0.35 -15.76
N GLY A 100 1.07 0.57 -16.58
CA GLY A 100 0.06 0.28 -17.59
C GLY A 100 -1.20 -0.33 -16.99
N LYS A 101 -1.65 -1.42 -17.60
CA LYS A 101 -2.87 -2.15 -17.17
C LYS A 101 -2.60 -3.23 -16.11
N GLN A 102 -1.39 -3.33 -15.58
CA GLN A 102 -1.09 -4.33 -14.55
C GLN A 102 -2.04 -4.19 -13.36
N ARG A 103 -2.50 -5.31 -12.85
CA ARG A 103 -3.31 -5.36 -11.63
C ARG A 103 -2.38 -5.18 -10.43
N ILE A 104 -2.49 -4.04 -9.77
CA ILE A 104 -1.55 -3.58 -8.74
C ILE A 104 -2.17 -3.67 -7.36
N PHE A 105 -1.44 -4.27 -6.44
CA PHE A 105 -1.74 -4.26 -5.01
C PHE A 105 -0.76 -3.28 -4.33
N LEU A 106 -1.29 -2.19 -3.77
CA LEU A 106 -0.49 -1.23 -3.00
C LEU A 106 -0.48 -1.63 -1.53
N LEU A 107 0.71 -1.73 -0.95
CA LEU A 107 0.90 -2.17 0.42
C LEU A 107 1.70 -1.12 1.20
N PHE A 108 1.03 -0.48 2.15
CA PHE A 108 1.60 0.54 3.05
C PHE A 108 1.89 -0.05 4.43
N LYS A 109 2.92 0.44 5.08
CA LYS A 109 3.26 0.01 6.44
C LYS A 109 2.35 0.62 7.50
N ASN A 110 1.91 1.86 7.30
CA ASN A 110 1.17 2.65 8.29
C ASN A 110 0.29 3.73 7.61
N PRO A 111 -0.66 4.32 8.34
CA PRO A 111 -1.52 5.36 7.77
C PRO A 111 -0.77 6.65 7.41
N THR A 112 0.32 6.98 8.09
CA THR A 112 1.13 8.16 7.76
C THR A 112 1.71 8.07 6.35
N ASP A 113 2.18 6.91 5.94
CA ASP A 113 2.67 6.69 4.57
C ASP A 113 1.55 6.85 3.54
N VAL A 114 0.34 6.43 3.86
CA VAL A 114 -0.84 6.65 2.99
C VAL A 114 -1.10 8.15 2.83
N LEU A 115 -1.13 8.91 3.92
CA LEU A 115 -1.37 10.35 3.86
C LEU A 115 -0.28 11.06 3.06
N ARG A 116 0.99 10.70 3.27
CA ARG A 116 2.12 11.25 2.51
C ARG A 116 2.01 10.93 1.01
N TYR A 117 1.57 9.73 0.67
CA TYR A 117 1.32 9.33 -0.72
C TYR A 117 0.26 10.23 -1.39
N LEU A 118 -0.82 10.51 -0.68
CA LEU A 118 -1.88 11.41 -1.16
C LEU A 118 -1.37 12.85 -1.31
N GLU A 119 -0.59 13.34 -0.35
CA GLU A 119 0.02 14.67 -0.38
C GLU A 119 1.06 14.81 -1.51
N ALA A 120 1.69 13.72 -1.90
CA ALA A 120 2.64 13.69 -3.02
C ALA A 120 1.97 13.58 -4.39
N GLY A 121 0.63 13.63 -4.45
CA GLY A 121 -0.15 13.58 -5.69
C GLY A 121 -0.73 12.22 -6.03
N GLY A 122 -0.57 11.22 -5.16
CA GLY A 122 -1.22 9.92 -5.32
C GLY A 122 -2.74 10.01 -5.16
N GLU A 123 -3.46 9.15 -5.84
CA GLU A 123 -4.92 9.09 -5.78
C GLU A 123 -5.37 7.70 -5.36
N LEU A 124 -6.27 7.63 -4.39
CA LEU A 124 -6.84 6.38 -3.87
C LEU A 124 -8.35 6.54 -3.68
N ALA A 125 -9.13 5.54 -4.06
CA ALA A 125 -10.57 5.52 -3.81
C ALA A 125 -10.92 4.91 -2.45
N ALA A 126 -10.17 3.88 -2.04
CA ALA A 126 -10.43 3.15 -0.79
C ALA A 126 -9.13 2.55 -0.25
N ILE A 127 -9.10 2.33 1.04
CA ILE A 127 -8.02 1.58 1.70
C ILE A 127 -8.59 0.55 2.64
N ASN A 128 -7.89 -0.56 2.81
CA ASN A 128 -8.20 -1.62 3.76
C ASN A 128 -7.14 -1.67 4.85
N VAL A 129 -7.56 -1.55 6.10
CA VAL A 129 -6.67 -1.71 7.26
C VAL A 129 -6.67 -3.18 7.67
N GLY A 130 -5.52 -3.82 7.58
CA GLY A 130 -5.38 -5.24 7.88
C GLY A 130 -4.74 -5.53 9.22
N ASN A 131 -3.59 -4.92 9.48
CA ASN A 131 -2.85 -5.14 10.72
C ASN A 131 -2.10 -3.88 11.17
N MET A 132 -2.28 -3.55 12.43
CA MET A 132 -1.50 -2.54 13.16
C MET A 132 -1.28 -3.07 14.56
N SER A 133 -0.03 -3.43 14.89
CA SER A 133 0.28 -4.12 16.14
C SER A 133 0.19 -3.21 17.35
N HIS A 134 0.15 -3.86 18.52
CA HIS A 134 0.09 -3.14 19.79
C HIS A 134 1.36 -2.32 20.03
N LYS A 135 1.15 -1.09 20.48
CA LYS A 135 2.17 -0.20 21.04
C LYS A 135 1.63 0.37 22.35
N GLU A 136 2.53 0.77 23.24
CA GLU A 136 2.11 1.39 24.48
C GLU A 136 1.24 2.62 24.21
N GLY A 137 0.08 2.66 24.85
CA GLY A 137 -0.91 3.74 24.66
C GLY A 137 -1.85 3.55 23.47
N ALA A 138 -1.70 2.47 22.70
CA ALA A 138 -2.58 2.20 21.58
C ALA A 138 -3.95 1.68 22.03
N ARG A 139 -4.99 2.13 21.33
CA ARG A 139 -6.37 1.69 21.54
C ARG A 139 -6.70 0.55 20.57
N GLU A 140 -7.31 -0.51 21.07
CA GLU A 140 -7.76 -1.62 20.22
C GLU A 140 -9.03 -1.23 19.46
N ILE A 141 -8.98 -1.30 18.15
CA ILE A 141 -10.13 -1.11 17.25
C ILE A 141 -10.70 -2.46 16.85
N THR A 142 -9.83 -3.38 16.43
CA THR A 142 -10.14 -4.79 16.20
C THR A 142 -9.02 -5.64 16.80
N LYS A 143 -9.17 -6.97 16.79
CA LYS A 143 -8.12 -7.87 17.28
C LYS A 143 -6.76 -7.68 16.59
N SER A 144 -6.76 -7.32 15.31
CA SER A 144 -5.54 -7.12 14.52
C SER A 144 -5.15 -5.65 14.37
N ILE A 145 -5.94 -4.71 14.88
CA ILE A 145 -5.71 -3.28 14.67
C ILE A 145 -5.73 -2.53 16.00
N LYS A 146 -4.58 -2.00 16.39
CA LYS A 146 -4.40 -1.08 17.52
C LYS A 146 -3.90 0.24 16.98
N VAL A 147 -4.47 1.35 17.44
CA VAL A 147 -4.23 2.68 16.88
C VAL A 147 -3.79 3.65 17.96
N MET A 148 -2.70 4.36 17.70
CA MET A 148 -2.24 5.47 18.54
C MET A 148 -3.11 6.70 18.30
N LYS A 149 -3.19 7.58 19.27
CA LYS A 149 -3.98 8.82 19.16
C LYS A 149 -3.54 9.68 17.96
N GLU A 150 -2.26 9.76 17.70
CA GLU A 150 -1.72 10.49 16.55
C GLU A 150 -2.16 9.86 15.23
N GLU A 151 -2.25 8.54 15.19
CA GLU A 151 -2.72 7.80 14.01
C GLU A 151 -4.23 7.99 13.77
N GLU A 152 -5.02 8.17 14.81
CA GLU A 152 -6.45 8.49 14.68
C GLU A 152 -6.64 9.79 13.88
N ALA A 153 -5.84 10.83 14.18
CA ALA A 153 -5.88 12.09 13.43
C ALA A 153 -5.48 11.90 11.96
N VAL A 154 -4.51 11.02 11.68
CA VAL A 154 -4.11 10.69 10.30
C VAL A 154 -5.24 10.00 9.55
N PHE A 155 -5.92 9.04 10.17
CA PHE A 155 -7.09 8.40 9.55
C PHE A 155 -8.23 9.38 9.27
N GLU A 156 -8.50 10.32 10.18
CA GLU A 156 -9.48 11.38 9.94
C GLU A 156 -9.10 12.26 8.74
N ALA A 157 -7.82 12.61 8.61
CA ALA A 157 -7.32 13.37 7.45
C ALA A 157 -7.46 12.59 6.14
N ILE A 158 -7.23 11.28 6.16
CA ILE A 158 -7.44 10.41 4.99
C ILE A 158 -8.92 10.37 4.62
N ALA A 159 -9.79 10.12 5.59
CA ALA A 159 -11.25 10.05 5.37
C ALA A 159 -11.82 11.38 4.85
N ALA A 160 -11.26 12.51 5.29
CA ALA A 160 -11.66 13.84 4.82
C ALA A 160 -11.39 14.08 3.32
N LYS A 161 -10.60 13.22 2.68
CA LYS A 161 -10.32 13.24 1.24
C LYS A 161 -11.26 12.32 0.44
N ASP A 162 -12.41 11.97 0.99
CA ASP A 162 -13.41 11.07 0.38
C ASP A 162 -12.88 9.66 0.10
N ILE A 163 -11.95 9.19 0.90
CA ILE A 163 -11.40 7.84 0.80
C ILE A 163 -12.15 6.92 1.75
N LYS A 164 -12.70 5.84 1.22
CA LYS A 164 -13.37 4.82 2.03
C LYS A 164 -12.32 4.01 2.79
N VAL A 165 -12.45 3.92 4.10
CA VAL A 165 -11.55 3.16 4.97
C VAL A 165 -12.29 1.96 5.54
N THR A 166 -11.83 0.75 5.20
CA THR A 166 -12.40 -0.51 5.68
C THR A 166 -11.38 -1.26 6.52
N ALA A 167 -11.86 -2.21 7.32
CA ALA A 167 -11.00 -3.15 8.04
C ALA A 167 -11.39 -4.57 7.65
N GLN A 168 -10.40 -5.38 7.27
CA GLN A 168 -10.59 -6.77 6.89
C GLN A 168 -9.23 -7.46 6.91
N LEU A 169 -9.08 -8.50 7.72
CA LEU A 169 -7.80 -9.20 7.85
C LEU A 169 -7.54 -10.11 6.65
N VAL A 170 -8.51 -10.95 6.29
CA VAL A 170 -8.44 -11.87 5.14
C VAL A 170 -9.69 -11.72 4.27
N PRO A 171 -9.64 -12.13 2.97
CA PRO A 171 -10.75 -11.92 2.05
C PRO A 171 -12.09 -12.54 2.47
N ASN A 172 -12.06 -13.62 3.24
CA ASN A 172 -13.26 -14.31 3.71
C ASN A 172 -13.90 -13.68 4.95
N ASP A 173 -13.21 -12.75 5.60
CA ASP A 173 -13.78 -12.03 6.75
C ASP A 173 -14.82 -11.01 6.29
N PRO A 174 -15.79 -10.67 7.15
CA PRO A 174 -16.67 -9.53 6.89
C PRO A 174 -15.88 -8.24 6.76
N VAL A 175 -16.29 -7.40 5.82
CA VAL A 175 -15.74 -6.05 5.67
C VAL A 175 -16.36 -5.15 6.74
N ILE A 176 -15.54 -4.48 7.50
CA ILE A 176 -15.95 -3.58 8.58
C ILE A 176 -15.71 -2.13 8.15
N ASP A 177 -16.64 -1.24 8.46
CA ASP A 177 -16.40 0.20 8.32
C ASP A 177 -15.43 0.63 9.43
N PHE A 178 -14.20 0.91 9.03
CA PHE A 178 -13.14 1.24 9.97
C PHE A 178 -13.39 2.57 10.69
N MET A 179 -13.85 3.59 9.95
CA MET A 179 -14.06 4.91 10.55
C MET A 179 -15.21 4.90 11.56
N GLU A 180 -16.24 4.12 11.32
CA GLU A 180 -17.31 3.92 12.29
C GLU A 180 -16.78 3.32 13.59
N LYS A 181 -15.93 2.30 13.49
CA LYS A 181 -15.29 1.69 14.67
C LYS A 181 -14.32 2.64 15.38
N LEU A 182 -13.54 3.39 14.62
CA LEU A 182 -12.57 4.33 15.16
C LEU A 182 -13.24 5.43 15.99
N ARG A 183 -14.39 5.92 15.55
CA ARG A 183 -15.13 7.02 16.16
C ARG A 183 -15.98 6.62 17.37
N LYS A 184 -16.06 5.34 17.66
CA LYS A 184 -16.71 4.82 18.88
C LYS A 184 -15.72 4.84 20.04
#